data_e9866b404dbb6b51d7af337c8eb79603
#
_entry.id   e9866b404dbb6b51d7af337c8eb79603
#
_cell.length_a   1.000
_cell.length_b   1.000
_cell.length_c   1.000
_cell.angle_alpha   90.00
_cell.angle_beta   90.00
_cell.angle_gamma   90.00
#
_symmetry.space_group_name_H-M   'P 1'
#
loop_
_entity.id
_entity.type
_entity.pdbx_description
1 polymer ?
#
loop_
_entity_poly.entity_id
_entity_poly.type
_entity_poly.pdbx_seq_one_letter_code
_entity_poly.pdbx_strand_id
1 'polypeptide(L)'
;METTLRAALIAWLRADPALPDMLNDIHEEAPPAASLPWLQIAASASADWSMKDRRGREIRIAIELHARGDDPAETGAMARAIEQRIAAMPPALPGCRIANIIFLRARAEQRAGHRRAVLIEHRFRLIEDRQPMENRP
;
A
#
# COMPACT_ATOMS: atom_id res chain seq x y z
N MET A 1 2.44 -3.79 -13.98
CA MET A 1 2.02 -2.65 -13.14
C MET A 1 1.81 -3.03 -11.67
N GLU A 2 1.20 -4.15 -11.38
CA GLU A 2 0.95 -4.55 -9.99
C GLU A 2 2.24 -4.74 -9.19
N THR A 3 3.20 -5.46 -9.72
CA THR A 3 4.50 -5.68 -9.07
C THR A 3 5.23 -4.35 -8.83
N THR A 4 5.22 -3.48 -9.82
CA THR A 4 5.83 -2.14 -9.71
C THR A 4 5.18 -1.31 -8.62
N LEU A 5 3.85 -1.30 -8.56
CA LEU A 5 3.10 -0.58 -7.54
C LEU A 5 3.40 -1.12 -6.13
N ARG A 6 3.38 -2.44 -5.96
CA ARG A 6 3.64 -3.06 -4.66
C ARG A 6 5.01 -2.67 -4.12
N ALA A 7 6.04 -2.78 -4.95
CA ALA A 7 7.40 -2.40 -4.55
C ALA A 7 7.51 -0.92 -4.23
N ALA A 8 6.91 -0.06 -5.05
CA ALA A 8 6.93 1.39 -4.84
C ALA A 8 6.18 1.80 -3.56
N LEU A 9 5.05 1.16 -3.28
CA LEU A 9 4.27 1.44 -2.08
C LEU A 9 5.06 1.11 -0.81
N ILE A 10 5.70 -0.04 -0.77
CA ILE A 10 6.52 -0.44 0.39
C ILE A 10 7.70 0.53 0.56
N ALA A 11 8.37 0.87 -0.53
CA ALA A 11 9.48 1.84 -0.48
C ALA A 11 9.01 3.21 0.03
N TRP A 12 7.83 3.65 -0.40
CA TRP A 12 7.25 4.92 0.02
C TRP A 12 6.89 4.92 1.51
N LEU A 13 6.34 3.82 2.00
CA LEU A 13 6.01 3.67 3.42
C LEU A 13 7.29 3.66 4.28
N ARG A 14 8.31 2.94 3.84
CA ARG A 14 9.60 2.87 4.55
C ARG A 14 10.34 4.21 4.58
N ALA A 15 10.13 5.05 3.59
CA ALA A 15 10.77 6.36 3.48
C ALA A 15 10.07 7.44 4.32
N ASP A 16 8.94 7.15 4.94
CA ASP A 16 8.26 8.11 5.80
C ASP A 16 9.12 8.43 7.03
N PRO A 17 9.21 9.71 7.44
CA PRO A 17 10.03 10.06 8.61
C PRO A 17 9.58 9.44 9.92
N ALA A 18 8.29 9.15 10.06
CA ALA A 18 7.70 8.69 11.33
C ALA A 18 7.39 7.20 11.36
N LEU A 19 6.92 6.60 10.25
CA LEU A 19 6.47 5.21 10.24
C LEU A 19 7.53 4.20 10.69
N PRO A 20 8.80 4.28 10.24
CA PRO A 20 9.81 3.34 10.69
C PRO A 20 10.10 3.40 12.19
N ASP A 21 9.80 4.53 12.84
CA ASP A 21 9.93 4.67 14.29
C ASP A 21 8.74 4.07 15.05
N MET A 22 7.59 3.95 14.37
CA MET A 22 6.36 3.39 14.94
C MET A 22 6.26 1.89 14.72
N LEU A 23 6.84 1.37 13.63
CA LEU A 23 6.71 -0.01 13.18
C LEU A 23 8.07 -0.70 13.19
N ASN A 24 8.10 -1.92 13.68
CA ASN A 24 9.35 -2.71 13.68
C ASN A 24 9.68 -3.22 12.28
N ASP A 25 8.69 -3.37 11.42
CA ASP A 25 8.90 -3.89 10.08
C ASP A 25 7.81 -3.44 9.12
N ILE A 26 8.19 -3.23 7.86
CA ILE A 26 7.30 -2.89 6.75
C ILE A 26 7.74 -3.77 5.59
N HIS A 27 6.91 -4.74 5.20
CA HIS A 27 7.25 -5.71 4.18
C HIS A 27 6.18 -5.89 3.13
N GLU A 28 6.60 -6.30 1.94
CA GLU A 28 5.70 -6.68 0.86
C GLU A 28 4.99 -8.00 1.20
N GLU A 29 5.69 -8.90 1.86
CA GLU A 29 5.14 -10.17 2.33
C GLU A 29 5.37 -10.31 3.84
N ALA A 30 4.72 -11.29 4.47
CA ALA A 30 4.87 -11.50 5.90
C ALA A 30 6.34 -11.78 6.27
N PRO A 31 6.93 -11.00 7.19
CA PRO A 31 8.31 -11.26 7.62
C PRO A 31 8.36 -12.52 8.47
N PRO A 32 9.43 -13.35 8.33
CA PRO A 32 9.49 -14.64 9.01
C PRO A 32 9.56 -14.55 10.54
N ALA A 33 10.05 -13.45 11.11
CA ALA A 33 10.18 -13.30 12.55
C ALA A 33 10.11 -11.82 12.96
N ALA A 34 8.96 -11.18 12.73
CA ALA A 34 8.78 -9.78 13.10
C ALA A 34 8.17 -9.62 14.47
N SER A 35 8.71 -8.65 15.24
CA SER A 35 8.09 -8.20 16.49
C SER A 35 6.99 -7.19 16.20
N LEU A 36 5.90 -7.26 16.95
CA LEU A 36 4.81 -6.29 16.83
C LEU A 36 5.28 -4.90 17.27
N PRO A 37 4.84 -3.82 16.63
CA PRO A 37 3.96 -3.80 15.48
C PRO A 37 4.70 -3.93 14.15
N TRP A 38 4.05 -4.49 13.13
CA TRP A 38 4.60 -4.59 11.78
C TRP A 38 3.50 -4.55 10.73
N LEU A 39 3.89 -4.33 9.48
CA LEU A 39 3.00 -4.07 8.36
C LEU A 39 3.38 -4.94 7.17
N GLN A 40 2.38 -5.46 6.46
CA GLN A 40 2.58 -6.21 5.22
C GLN A 40 1.48 -5.90 4.21
N ILE A 41 1.74 -6.23 2.94
CA ILE A 41 0.67 -6.35 1.96
C ILE A 41 0.04 -7.72 2.15
N ALA A 42 -1.22 -7.74 2.57
CA ALA A 42 -1.93 -8.99 2.82
C ALA A 42 -2.52 -9.58 1.54
N ALA A 43 -2.97 -8.73 0.64
CA ALA A 43 -3.57 -9.15 -0.63
C ALA A 43 -3.50 -8.03 -1.65
N SER A 44 -3.44 -8.41 -2.90
CA SER A 44 -3.62 -7.48 -4.01
C SER A 44 -4.38 -8.17 -5.13
N ALA A 45 -5.17 -7.39 -5.86
CA ALA A 45 -5.92 -7.86 -7.01
C ALA A 45 -5.94 -6.78 -8.07
N SER A 46 -5.82 -7.16 -9.32
CA SER A 46 -5.83 -6.20 -10.41
C SER A 46 -6.86 -6.57 -11.47
N ALA A 47 -7.42 -5.54 -12.08
CA ALA A 47 -8.36 -5.65 -13.17
C ALA A 47 -7.98 -4.68 -14.29
N ASP A 48 -8.46 -4.93 -15.48
CA ASP A 48 -8.21 -4.05 -16.61
C ASP A 48 -8.89 -2.69 -16.40
N TRP A 49 -8.16 -1.62 -16.70
CA TRP A 49 -8.66 -0.26 -16.70
C TRP A 49 -8.06 0.50 -17.88
N SER A 50 -7.96 -0.19 -19.02
CA SER A 50 -7.33 0.35 -20.21
C SER A 50 -8.23 1.36 -20.90
N MET A 51 -7.58 2.37 -21.50
CA MET A 51 -8.23 3.30 -22.42
C MET A 51 -8.04 2.80 -23.85
N LYS A 52 -8.67 3.47 -24.79
CA LYS A 52 -8.60 3.11 -26.21
C LYS A 52 -7.16 3.07 -26.74
N ASP A 53 -6.31 3.97 -26.26
CA ASP A 53 -4.94 4.17 -26.75
C ASP A 53 -3.85 3.84 -25.71
N ARG A 54 -4.21 3.40 -24.53
CA ARG A 54 -3.25 3.07 -23.46
C ARG A 54 -3.75 1.98 -22.53
N ARG A 55 -2.82 1.17 -22.07
CA ARG A 55 -3.12 0.17 -21.05
C ARG A 55 -3.24 0.83 -19.69
N GLY A 56 -4.16 0.33 -18.91
CA GLY A 56 -4.34 0.72 -17.53
C GLY A 56 -4.75 -0.45 -16.67
N ARG A 57 -4.54 -0.33 -15.38
CA ARG A 57 -4.92 -1.32 -14.39
C ARG A 57 -5.58 -0.64 -13.20
N GLU A 58 -6.60 -1.28 -12.70
CA GLU A 58 -7.16 -0.95 -11.40
C GLU A 58 -6.64 -2.00 -10.42
N ILE A 59 -5.90 -1.54 -9.42
CA ILE A 59 -5.23 -2.44 -8.46
C ILE A 59 -5.75 -2.13 -7.07
N ARG A 60 -6.29 -3.16 -6.41
CA ARG A 60 -6.70 -3.05 -5.01
C ARG A 60 -5.61 -3.69 -4.17
N ILE A 61 -5.15 -2.95 -3.17
CA ILE A 61 -4.15 -3.43 -2.24
C ILE A 61 -4.71 -3.34 -0.83
N ALA A 62 -4.65 -4.47 -0.13
CA ALA A 62 -4.97 -4.55 1.28
C ALA A 62 -3.68 -4.65 2.08
N ILE A 63 -3.43 -3.66 2.91
CA ILE A 63 -2.31 -3.64 3.85
C ILE A 63 -2.81 -4.09 5.20
N GLU A 64 -2.05 -4.94 5.87
CA GLU A 64 -2.43 -5.42 7.20
C GLU A 64 -1.40 -4.96 8.22
N LEU A 65 -1.88 -4.17 9.18
CA LEU A 65 -1.13 -3.74 10.35
C LEU A 65 -1.36 -4.73 11.47
N HIS A 66 -0.28 -5.30 11.99
CA HIS A 66 -0.32 -6.17 13.15
C HIS A 66 0.25 -5.41 14.36
N ALA A 67 -0.53 -5.32 15.42
CA ALA A 67 -0.17 -4.55 16.61
C ALA A 67 -0.57 -5.29 17.89
N ARG A 68 -0.08 -4.80 19.01
CA ARG A 68 -0.51 -5.28 20.34
C ARG A 68 -1.93 -4.79 20.62
N GLY A 69 -2.72 -5.60 21.29
CA GLY A 69 -4.14 -5.34 21.50
C GLY A 69 -4.46 -4.53 22.75
N ASP A 70 -3.48 -4.07 23.47
CA ASP A 70 -3.67 -3.41 24.78
C ASP A 70 -4.02 -1.93 24.70
N ASP A 71 -3.77 -1.27 23.55
CA ASP A 71 -4.14 0.14 23.38
C ASP A 71 -4.76 0.39 22.00
N PRO A 72 -6.11 0.49 21.93
CA PRO A 72 -6.79 0.78 20.66
C PRO A 72 -6.44 2.15 20.08
N ALA A 73 -6.17 3.14 20.92
CA ALA A 73 -5.86 4.49 20.46
C ALA A 73 -4.51 4.54 19.76
N GLU A 74 -3.53 3.81 20.25
CA GLU A 74 -2.20 3.72 19.63
C GLU A 74 -2.29 3.04 18.27
N THR A 75 -3.00 1.92 18.18
CA THR A 75 -3.23 1.22 16.92
C THR A 75 -3.96 2.11 15.91
N GLY A 76 -4.96 2.86 16.36
CA GLY A 76 -5.69 3.81 15.54
C GLY A 76 -4.81 4.93 14.99
N ALA A 77 -3.89 5.43 15.80
CA ALA A 77 -2.94 6.46 15.39
C ALA A 77 -1.99 5.94 14.30
N MET A 78 -1.49 4.71 14.46
CA MET A 78 -0.66 4.06 13.44
C MET A 78 -1.42 3.88 12.14
N ALA A 79 -2.65 3.41 12.19
CA ALA A 79 -3.49 3.22 11.00
C ALA A 79 -3.71 4.53 10.26
N ARG A 80 -4.02 5.62 10.98
CA ARG A 80 -4.20 6.94 10.37
C ARG A 80 -2.93 7.45 9.70
N ALA A 81 -1.77 7.24 10.35
CA ALA A 81 -0.49 7.64 9.77
C ALA A 81 -0.21 6.90 8.46
N ILE A 82 -0.53 5.61 8.41
CA ILE A 82 -0.39 4.80 7.20
C ILE A 82 -1.31 5.31 6.09
N GLU A 83 -2.58 5.57 6.40
CA GLU A 83 -3.55 6.09 5.44
C GLU A 83 -3.12 7.44 4.85
N GLN A 84 -2.66 8.34 5.71
CA GLN A 84 -2.18 9.66 5.29
C GLN A 84 -0.95 9.52 4.37
N ARG A 85 -0.04 8.64 4.71
CA ARG A 85 1.16 8.41 3.89
C ARG A 85 0.81 7.85 2.52
N ILE A 86 -0.11 6.90 2.44
CA ILE A 86 -0.56 6.34 1.16
C ILE A 86 -1.21 7.41 0.29
N ALA A 87 -2.06 8.25 0.89
CA ALA A 87 -2.74 9.33 0.15
C ALA A 87 -1.75 10.34 -0.46
N ALA A 88 -0.57 10.47 0.13
CA ALA A 88 0.45 11.41 -0.34
C ALA A 88 1.44 10.80 -1.33
N MET A 89 1.24 9.56 -1.76
CA MET A 89 2.16 8.86 -2.66
C MET A 89 2.31 9.59 -4.00
N PRO A 90 3.55 9.88 -4.45
CA PRO A 90 3.77 10.51 -5.75
C PRO A 90 3.28 9.63 -6.90
N PRO A 91 2.74 10.24 -7.97
CA PRO A 91 2.13 9.47 -9.06
C PRO A 91 3.12 8.79 -10.00
N ALA A 92 4.36 9.27 -10.09
CA ALA A 92 5.32 8.74 -11.07
C ALA A 92 5.91 7.42 -10.61
N LEU A 93 5.80 6.39 -11.45
CA LEU A 93 6.37 5.06 -11.24
C LEU A 93 7.17 4.65 -12.48
N PRO A 94 8.07 3.65 -12.36
CA PRO A 94 8.75 3.13 -13.56
C PRO A 94 7.75 2.58 -14.59
N GLY A 95 7.69 3.21 -15.77
CA GLY A 95 6.89 2.78 -16.89
C GLY A 95 5.39 3.08 -16.81
N CYS A 96 4.92 3.69 -15.74
CA CYS A 96 3.50 4.01 -15.56
C CYS A 96 3.32 5.15 -14.55
N ARG A 97 2.08 5.56 -14.37
CA ARG A 97 1.75 6.57 -13.39
C ARG A 97 0.43 6.25 -12.69
N ILE A 98 0.31 6.68 -11.45
CA ILE A 98 -0.92 6.57 -10.69
C ILE A 98 -1.86 7.69 -11.11
N ALA A 99 -3.02 7.33 -11.65
CA ALA A 99 -4.05 8.29 -12.02
C ALA A 99 -4.85 8.76 -10.81
N ASN A 100 -5.18 7.83 -9.90
CA ASN A 100 -5.84 8.17 -8.63
C ASN A 100 -5.60 7.09 -7.59
N ILE A 101 -5.76 7.50 -6.33
CA ILE A 101 -5.70 6.63 -5.15
C ILE A 101 -6.96 6.89 -4.35
N ILE A 102 -7.75 5.84 -4.08
CA ILE A 102 -8.99 5.94 -3.34
C ILE A 102 -8.93 5.03 -2.12
N PHE A 103 -9.15 5.59 -0.94
CA PHE A 103 -9.36 4.80 0.27
C PHE A 103 -10.70 4.08 0.16
N LEU A 104 -10.70 2.78 0.37
CA LEU A 104 -11.93 1.98 0.29
C LEU A 104 -12.50 1.67 1.66
N ARG A 105 -11.68 1.12 2.55
CA ARG A 105 -12.12 0.80 3.91
C ARG A 105 -10.94 0.45 4.81
N ALA A 106 -11.19 0.53 6.11
CA ALA A 106 -10.30 -0.03 7.13
C ALA A 106 -11.15 -0.91 8.04
N ARG A 107 -10.62 -2.07 8.40
CA ARG A 107 -11.29 -3.01 9.28
C ARG A 107 -10.33 -3.44 10.37
N ALA A 108 -10.73 -3.20 11.62
CA ALA A 108 -9.95 -3.60 12.79
C ALA A 108 -10.61 -4.81 13.44
N GLU A 109 -9.78 -5.76 13.87
CA GLU A 109 -10.27 -6.93 14.59
C GLU A 109 -9.29 -7.34 15.68
N GLN A 110 -9.82 -7.93 16.75
CA GLN A 110 -9.02 -8.54 17.80
C GLN A 110 -8.71 -9.97 17.40
N ARG A 111 -7.50 -10.40 17.71
CA ARG A 111 -7.05 -11.76 17.46
C ARG A 111 -6.51 -12.39 18.75
N ALA A 112 -6.33 -13.71 18.74
CA ALA A 112 -5.78 -14.45 19.88
C ALA A 112 -4.43 -13.89 20.32
N GLY A 113 -4.10 -13.96 21.63
CA GLY A 113 -2.82 -13.50 22.15
C GLY A 113 -2.71 -12.00 22.32
N HIS A 114 -3.81 -11.30 22.57
CA HIS A 114 -3.86 -9.85 22.71
C HIS A 114 -3.31 -9.09 21.49
N ARG A 115 -3.62 -9.61 20.31
CA ARG A 115 -3.23 -8.98 19.05
C ARG A 115 -4.39 -8.23 18.44
N ARG A 116 -4.04 -7.16 17.72
CA ARG A 116 -4.96 -6.44 16.83
C ARG A 116 -4.43 -6.50 15.42
N ALA A 117 -5.34 -6.66 14.47
CA ALA A 117 -5.02 -6.53 13.06
C ALA A 117 -5.91 -5.45 12.46
N VAL A 118 -5.33 -4.54 11.68
CA VAL A 118 -6.09 -3.55 10.94
C VAL A 118 -5.80 -3.76 9.47
N LEU A 119 -6.85 -4.08 8.72
CA LEU A 119 -6.78 -4.24 7.28
C LEU A 119 -7.18 -2.91 6.65
N ILE A 120 -6.30 -2.34 5.84
CA ILE A 120 -6.50 -1.05 5.20
C ILE A 120 -6.47 -1.26 3.69
N GLU A 121 -7.57 -0.99 3.03
CA GLU A 121 -7.73 -1.20 1.59
C GLU A 121 -7.77 0.09 0.81
N HIS A 122 -6.97 0.15 -0.26
CA HIS A 122 -6.96 1.24 -1.23
C HIS A 122 -7.12 0.69 -2.65
N ARG A 123 -7.69 1.50 -3.51
CA ARG A 123 -7.76 1.24 -4.95
C ARG A 123 -6.86 2.23 -5.66
N PHE A 124 -5.94 1.70 -6.47
CA PHE A 124 -5.04 2.48 -7.30
C PHE A 124 -5.42 2.27 -8.76
N ARG A 125 -5.54 3.33 -9.52
CA ARG A 125 -5.69 3.23 -10.97
C ARG A 125 -4.42 3.74 -11.61
N LEU A 126 -3.83 2.91 -12.45
CA LEU A 126 -2.55 3.17 -13.09
C LEU A 126 -2.72 3.19 -14.60
N ILE A 127 -1.94 4.06 -15.25
CA ILE A 127 -1.89 4.16 -16.70
C ILE A 127 -0.44 4.00 -17.13
N GLU A 128 -0.22 3.18 -18.14
CA GLU A 128 1.10 2.99 -18.74
C GLU A 128 1.59 4.30 -19.39
N ASP A 129 2.87 4.59 -19.30
CA ASP A 129 3.47 5.77 -19.92
C ASP A 129 3.40 5.66 -21.43
N ARG A 130 3.24 6.81 -22.10
CA ARG A 130 3.29 6.85 -23.56
C ARG A 130 4.71 6.59 -24.03
N GLN A 131 4.85 5.80 -25.09
CA GLN A 131 6.14 5.60 -25.71
C GLN A 131 6.57 6.85 -26.45
N PRO A 132 7.86 7.22 -26.38
CA PRO A 132 8.37 8.36 -27.12
C PRO A 132 8.22 8.17 -28.62
N MET A 133 7.72 9.20 -29.31
CA MET A 133 7.50 9.16 -30.75
C MET A 133 8.81 9.01 -31.54
N GLU A 134 9.89 9.58 -31.04
CA GLU A 134 11.21 9.53 -31.69
C GLU A 134 11.82 8.14 -31.73
N ASN A 135 11.29 7.20 -30.96
CA ASN A 135 11.74 5.80 -30.97
C ASN A 135 11.06 4.97 -32.03
N ARG A 136 10.21 5.57 -32.85
CA ARG A 136 9.52 4.87 -33.92
C ARG A 136 10.28 5.03 -35.22
N PRO A 137 10.52 3.92 -35.94
CA PRO A 137 11.16 4.00 -37.26
C PRO A 137 10.30 4.76 -38.26
#